data_4e6ebc269bab9c67738ebaf0c483bf52
#
_entry.id   4e6ebc269bab9c67738ebaf0c483bf52
#
_cell.length_a   1.000
_cell.length_b   1.000
_cell.length_c   1.000
_cell.angle_alpha   90.00
_cell.angle_beta   90.00
_cell.angle_gamma   90.00
#
_symmetry.space_group_name_H-M   'P 1'
#
loop_
_entity.id
_entity.type
_entity.pdbx_description
1 polymer ?
#
loop_
_entity_poly.entity_id
_entity_poly.type
_entity_poly.pdbx_seq_one_letter_code
_entity_poly.pdbx_strand_id
1 'polypeptide(L)'
;MKEVTVRLYEYDELSDEAKRKAHEDWLSVNHEHFCGGEVRATLKRLEEEFGIEVTCWSYDSYGYDCGTIRFENWNDDQLALAGERARAFLWNNFGHLVMRPRTHYYTKVDGKWRNCVGQESRKYESKVFFDRTYDGTCPLTGVCFDNDALDPLACFCFGVKWDEKAKKRVMVPHDERWRWKSKTVEDVVRECVDALFESAQKDCEYQDSEEHFAEMCSDNDWTFEEDGTIRNAA
;
A
#
# COMPACT_ATOMS: atom_id res chain seq x y z
N MET A 1 -19.15 -50.70 18.62
CA MET A 1 -18.34 -49.53 18.17
C MET A 1 -18.00 -49.81 16.71
N LYS A 2 -18.34 -48.93 15.78
CA LYS A 2 -17.92 -49.06 14.37
C LYS A 2 -16.71 -48.17 14.16
N GLU A 3 -15.60 -48.71 13.73
CA GLU A 3 -14.47 -47.94 13.24
C GLU A 3 -14.78 -47.49 11.81
N VAL A 4 -14.64 -46.23 11.54
CA VAL A 4 -14.74 -45.65 10.20
C VAL A 4 -13.36 -45.11 9.89
N THR A 5 -12.71 -45.63 8.87
CA THR A 5 -11.45 -45.09 8.35
C THR A 5 -11.79 -44.02 7.34
N VAL A 6 -11.40 -42.78 7.62
CA VAL A 6 -11.53 -41.64 6.70
C VAL A 6 -10.15 -41.41 6.10
N ARG A 7 -10.05 -41.35 4.79
CA ARG A 7 -8.83 -40.91 4.09
C ARG A 7 -8.84 -39.41 4.05
N LEU A 8 -7.74 -38.81 4.48
CA LEU A 8 -7.53 -37.37 4.44
C LEU A 8 -6.56 -37.01 3.30
N TYR A 9 -6.75 -35.86 2.72
CA TYR A 9 -6.02 -35.32 1.59
C TYR A 9 -5.43 -33.95 1.95
N GLU A 10 -4.28 -33.66 1.40
CA GLU A 10 -3.77 -32.28 1.37
C GLU A 10 -4.54 -31.47 0.31
N TYR A 11 -4.54 -30.11 0.41
CA TYR A 11 -5.29 -29.28 -0.53
C TYR A 11 -4.93 -29.55 -2.00
N ASP A 12 -3.63 -29.74 -2.29
CA ASP A 12 -3.16 -30.00 -3.65
C ASP A 12 -3.61 -31.32 -4.24
N GLU A 13 -3.94 -32.32 -3.40
CA GLU A 13 -4.43 -33.64 -3.80
C GLU A 13 -5.93 -33.67 -4.13
N LEU A 14 -6.66 -32.58 -3.80
CA LEU A 14 -8.10 -32.50 -4.06
C LEU A 14 -8.40 -32.28 -5.54
N SER A 15 -9.57 -32.72 -5.97
CA SER A 15 -10.13 -32.38 -7.28
C SER A 15 -10.47 -30.87 -7.34
N ASP A 16 -10.51 -30.25 -8.53
CA ASP A 16 -10.85 -28.84 -8.71
C ASP A 16 -12.22 -28.49 -8.11
N GLU A 17 -13.18 -29.39 -8.17
CA GLU A 17 -14.50 -29.21 -7.57
C GLU A 17 -14.45 -29.23 -6.03
N ALA A 18 -13.65 -30.10 -5.44
CA ALA A 18 -13.44 -30.16 -4.00
C ALA A 18 -12.65 -28.94 -3.49
N LYS A 19 -11.65 -28.51 -4.24
CA LYS A 19 -10.91 -27.25 -3.95
C LYS A 19 -11.83 -26.04 -3.90
N ARG A 20 -12.67 -25.87 -4.94
CA ARG A 20 -13.63 -24.77 -5.01
C ARG A 20 -14.62 -24.84 -3.83
N LYS A 21 -15.16 -26.00 -3.52
CA LYS A 21 -16.07 -26.16 -2.37
C LYS A 21 -15.37 -25.81 -1.06
N ALA A 22 -14.16 -26.29 -0.83
CA ALA A 22 -13.39 -25.98 0.38
C ALA A 22 -13.16 -24.47 0.54
N HIS A 23 -12.82 -23.76 -0.54
CA HIS A 23 -12.64 -22.33 -0.57
C HIS A 23 -13.96 -21.56 -0.31
N GLU A 24 -15.07 -21.96 -0.98
CA GLU A 24 -16.40 -21.37 -0.76
C GLU A 24 -16.87 -21.58 0.70
N ASP A 25 -16.67 -22.75 1.27
CA ASP A 25 -17.01 -23.07 2.66
C ASP A 25 -16.17 -22.21 3.63
N TRP A 26 -14.87 -22.05 3.35
CA TRP A 26 -13.98 -21.21 4.14
C TRP A 26 -14.39 -19.72 4.07
N LEU A 27 -14.66 -19.17 2.89
CA LEU A 27 -15.15 -17.80 2.72
C LEU A 27 -16.46 -17.56 3.47
N SER A 28 -17.34 -18.58 3.55
CA SER A 28 -18.64 -18.46 4.22
C SER A 28 -18.53 -18.21 5.74
N VAL A 29 -17.42 -18.57 6.37
CA VAL A 29 -17.18 -18.42 7.81
C VAL A 29 -16.11 -17.37 8.16
N ASN A 30 -15.27 -16.98 7.20
CA ASN A 30 -14.23 -15.97 7.38
C ASN A 30 -14.66 -14.66 6.71
N HIS A 31 -15.33 -13.78 7.46
CA HIS A 31 -15.84 -12.52 6.95
C HIS A 31 -15.00 -11.30 7.38
N GLU A 32 -13.98 -11.51 8.21
CA GLU A 32 -13.16 -10.40 8.73
C GLU A 32 -11.80 -10.39 8.04
N HIS A 33 -11.52 -9.31 7.30
CA HIS A 33 -10.19 -9.06 6.75
C HIS A 33 -9.26 -8.45 7.80
N PHE A 34 -8.01 -8.90 7.82
CA PHE A 34 -7.03 -8.50 8.85
C PHE A 34 -6.56 -7.04 8.73
N CYS A 35 -6.70 -6.41 7.57
CA CYS A 35 -6.18 -5.07 7.30
C CYS A 35 -6.94 -3.91 8.00
N GLY A 36 -8.12 -4.16 8.58
CA GLY A 36 -9.00 -3.10 9.09
C GLY A 36 -8.37 -2.16 10.13
N GLY A 37 -7.51 -2.67 11.00
CA GLY A 37 -6.79 -1.87 11.99
C GLY A 37 -5.74 -0.98 11.36
N GLU A 38 -5.03 -1.47 10.37
CA GLU A 38 -3.94 -0.78 9.67
C GLU A 38 -4.48 0.34 8.77
N VAL A 39 -5.53 0.06 8.01
CA VAL A 39 -6.21 1.06 7.16
C VAL A 39 -6.70 2.23 8.00
N ARG A 40 -7.34 1.96 9.15
CA ARG A 40 -7.80 3.02 10.06
C ARG A 40 -6.65 3.83 10.65
N ALA A 41 -5.53 3.19 10.98
CA ALA A 41 -4.35 3.87 11.50
C ALA A 41 -3.74 4.80 10.45
N THR A 42 -3.57 4.32 9.20
CA THR A 42 -3.06 5.12 8.08
C THR A 42 -4.01 6.27 7.75
N LEU A 43 -5.33 6.01 7.69
CA LEU A 43 -6.33 7.04 7.44
C LEU A 43 -6.27 8.16 8.49
N LYS A 44 -6.24 7.79 9.78
CA LYS A 44 -6.14 8.76 10.87
C LYS A 44 -4.88 9.64 10.74
N ARG A 45 -3.75 9.05 10.34
CA ARG A 45 -2.53 9.83 10.11
C ARG A 45 -2.63 10.75 8.90
N LEU A 46 -3.29 10.30 7.82
CA LEU A 46 -3.58 11.18 6.67
C LEU A 46 -4.46 12.36 7.07
N GLU A 47 -5.50 12.11 7.87
CA GLU A 47 -6.37 13.17 8.40
C GLU A 47 -5.58 14.20 9.23
N GLU A 48 -4.73 13.73 10.15
CA GLU A 48 -3.88 14.59 10.97
C GLU A 48 -2.87 15.40 10.13
N GLU A 49 -2.19 14.77 9.18
CA GLU A 49 -1.16 15.41 8.37
C GLU A 49 -1.75 16.40 7.35
N PHE A 50 -2.83 16.02 6.69
CA PHE A 50 -3.47 16.89 5.69
C PHE A 50 -4.50 17.85 6.28
N GLY A 51 -4.90 17.72 7.55
CA GLY A 51 -5.95 18.54 8.14
C GLY A 51 -7.30 18.35 7.45
N ILE A 52 -7.69 17.09 7.25
CA ILE A 52 -8.95 16.67 6.65
C ILE A 52 -9.74 15.77 7.61
N GLU A 53 -11.02 15.59 7.34
CA GLU A 53 -11.88 14.60 7.99
C GLU A 53 -12.50 13.72 6.91
N VAL A 54 -12.44 12.39 7.07
CA VAL A 54 -13.02 11.42 6.14
C VAL A 54 -14.11 10.62 6.85
N THR A 55 -15.34 10.73 6.36
CA THR A 55 -16.51 10.10 6.98
C THR A 55 -17.26 9.23 5.99
N CYS A 56 -18.01 8.23 6.50
CA CYS A 56 -18.86 7.34 5.70
C CYS A 56 -18.12 6.52 4.63
N TRP A 57 -16.88 6.15 4.92
CA TRP A 57 -16.08 5.30 4.03
C TRP A 57 -16.35 3.80 4.28
N SER A 58 -16.10 2.99 3.25
CA SER A 58 -16.17 1.53 3.32
C SER A 58 -15.26 0.89 2.27
N TYR A 59 -14.88 -0.34 2.49
CA TYR A 59 -14.16 -1.18 1.51
C TYR A 59 -14.38 -2.66 1.83
N ASP A 60 -14.32 -3.48 0.80
CA ASP A 60 -14.30 -4.93 0.83
C ASP A 60 -13.64 -5.48 -0.44
N SER A 61 -13.71 -6.78 -0.68
CA SER A 61 -13.15 -7.41 -1.89
C SER A 61 -13.92 -7.07 -3.19
N TYR A 62 -15.07 -6.45 -3.10
CA TYR A 62 -15.89 -6.10 -4.28
C TYR A 62 -15.77 -4.65 -4.68
N GLY A 63 -15.29 -3.78 -3.78
CA GLY A 63 -15.16 -2.36 -4.05
C GLY A 63 -14.84 -1.53 -2.82
N TYR A 64 -14.73 -0.23 -3.03
CA TYR A 64 -14.55 0.74 -1.96
C TYR A 64 -15.32 2.03 -2.23
N ASP A 65 -15.58 2.76 -1.15
CA ASP A 65 -16.12 4.12 -1.16
C ASP A 65 -15.27 4.98 -0.21
N CYS A 66 -14.65 6.00 -0.75
CA CYS A 66 -13.85 6.96 0.03
C CYS A 66 -14.70 7.85 0.95
N GLY A 67 -16.03 7.78 0.84
CA GLY A 67 -16.96 8.58 1.62
C GLY A 67 -16.84 10.07 1.35
N THR A 68 -17.02 10.86 2.39
CA THR A 68 -17.00 12.33 2.30
C THR A 68 -15.71 12.87 2.92
N ILE A 69 -14.93 13.60 2.13
CA ILE A 69 -13.70 14.27 2.57
C ILE A 69 -14.00 15.75 2.80
N ARG A 70 -13.81 16.22 4.04
CA ARG A 70 -13.92 17.61 4.46
C ARG A 70 -12.52 18.18 4.71
N PHE A 71 -12.29 19.38 4.25
CA PHE A 71 -11.03 20.11 4.41
C PHE A 71 -11.16 21.14 5.53
N GLU A 72 -10.80 20.77 6.76
CA GLU A 72 -11.09 21.57 7.96
C GLU A 72 -10.20 22.82 8.09
N ASN A 73 -8.92 22.71 7.72
CA ASN A 73 -7.93 23.76 7.92
C ASN A 73 -7.49 24.42 6.61
N TRP A 74 -8.31 24.35 5.59
CA TRP A 74 -7.99 24.82 4.25
C TRP A 74 -8.92 25.97 3.84
N ASN A 75 -8.40 26.88 3.03
CA ASN A 75 -9.24 27.86 2.33
C ASN A 75 -9.36 27.49 0.84
N ASP A 76 -10.39 28.01 0.19
CA ASP A 76 -10.70 27.71 -1.21
C ASP A 76 -9.55 28.09 -2.16
N ASP A 77 -8.80 29.16 -1.87
CA ASP A 77 -7.65 29.59 -2.67
C ASP A 77 -6.50 28.57 -2.63
N GLN A 78 -6.26 27.94 -1.47
CA GLN A 78 -5.23 26.89 -1.32
C GLN A 78 -5.64 25.62 -2.06
N LEU A 79 -6.89 25.19 -1.91
CA LEU A 79 -7.43 24.01 -2.58
C LEU A 79 -7.45 24.17 -4.10
N ALA A 80 -7.75 25.36 -4.60
CA ALA A 80 -7.80 25.69 -6.01
C ALA A 80 -6.41 25.92 -6.67
N LEU A 81 -5.31 25.93 -5.89
CA LEU A 81 -3.97 25.98 -6.49
C LEU A 81 -3.78 24.80 -7.45
N ALA A 82 -3.32 25.08 -8.67
CA ALA A 82 -3.17 24.06 -9.71
C ALA A 82 -1.76 24.05 -10.31
N GLY A 83 -1.39 22.92 -10.89
CA GLY A 83 -0.15 22.72 -11.64
C GLY A 83 1.10 22.98 -10.79
N GLU A 84 2.01 23.80 -11.29
CA GLU A 84 3.29 24.09 -10.60
C GLU A 84 3.10 24.82 -9.25
N ARG A 85 2.01 25.58 -9.09
CA ARG A 85 1.69 26.21 -7.80
C ARG A 85 1.23 25.20 -6.78
N ALA A 86 0.36 24.27 -7.18
CA ALA A 86 -0.05 23.15 -6.35
C ALA A 86 1.15 22.30 -5.95
N ARG A 87 2.03 22.00 -6.91
CA ARG A 87 3.24 21.21 -6.66
C ARG A 87 4.16 21.89 -5.64
N ALA A 88 4.43 23.18 -5.81
CA ALA A 88 5.25 23.93 -4.89
C ALA A 88 4.64 24.01 -3.49
N PHE A 89 3.32 24.20 -3.40
CA PHE A 89 2.60 24.23 -2.15
C PHE A 89 2.67 22.89 -1.42
N LEU A 90 2.32 21.78 -2.10
CA LEU A 90 2.37 20.43 -1.55
C LEU A 90 3.77 20.03 -1.14
N TRP A 91 4.78 20.36 -1.96
CA TRP A 91 6.17 20.12 -1.62
C TRP A 91 6.60 20.83 -0.33
N ASN A 92 6.25 22.10 -0.18
CA ASN A 92 6.67 22.89 0.97
C ASN A 92 5.98 22.47 2.27
N ASN A 93 4.74 21.99 2.20
CA ASN A 93 3.96 21.62 3.37
C ASN A 93 4.04 20.12 3.69
N PHE A 94 4.04 19.25 2.67
CA PHE A 94 3.91 17.79 2.82
C PHE A 94 5.06 17.00 2.19
N GLY A 95 6.05 17.66 1.59
CA GLY A 95 7.19 16.98 0.96
C GLY A 95 7.98 16.08 1.92
N HIS A 96 7.93 16.36 3.21
CA HIS A 96 8.57 15.55 4.25
C HIS A 96 7.95 14.15 4.37
N LEU A 97 6.67 13.98 4.00
CA LEU A 97 5.98 12.68 4.03
C LEU A 97 6.46 11.75 2.90
N VAL A 98 6.94 12.30 1.80
CA VAL A 98 7.36 11.55 0.61
C VAL A 98 8.86 11.55 0.37
N MET A 99 9.61 12.17 1.26
CA MET A 99 11.06 12.19 1.23
C MET A 99 11.62 11.56 2.49
N ARG A 100 12.68 10.79 2.31
CA ARG A 100 13.48 10.29 3.41
C ARG A 100 14.93 10.72 3.24
N PRO A 101 15.65 10.94 4.34
CA PRO A 101 17.09 11.15 4.29
C PRO A 101 17.78 9.82 3.95
N ARG A 102 18.71 9.87 3.03
CA ARG A 102 19.65 8.79 2.78
C ARG A 102 21.03 9.23 3.24
N THR A 103 21.57 8.54 4.24
CA THR A 103 22.89 8.83 4.76
C THR A 103 23.95 8.18 3.89
N HIS A 104 24.91 8.98 3.46
CA HIS A 104 26.11 8.54 2.78
C HIS A 104 27.31 8.89 3.64
N TYR A 105 28.27 7.97 3.68
CA TYR A 105 29.53 8.19 4.37
C TYR A 105 30.65 8.24 3.34
N TYR A 106 31.40 9.34 3.35
CA TYR A 106 32.54 9.52 2.46
C TYR A 106 33.81 9.54 3.28
N THR A 107 34.74 8.65 2.95
CA THR A 107 36.08 8.56 3.55
C THR A 107 37.11 8.90 2.52
N LYS A 108 38.18 9.63 2.92
CA LYS A 108 39.31 9.93 2.05
C LYS A 108 40.25 8.76 2.06
N VAL A 109 40.34 8.04 0.93
CA VAL A 109 41.28 6.91 0.71
C VAL A 109 42.19 7.28 -0.43
N ASP A 110 43.50 7.22 -0.22
CA ASP A 110 44.55 7.58 -1.21
C ASP A 110 44.30 8.98 -1.84
N GLY A 111 43.93 9.94 -1.00
CA GLY A 111 43.67 11.31 -1.45
C GLY A 111 42.32 11.53 -2.17
N LYS A 112 41.51 10.50 -2.42
CA LYS A 112 40.22 10.57 -3.10
C LYS A 112 39.08 10.23 -2.15
N TRP A 113 37.95 10.95 -2.26
CA TRP A 113 36.73 10.63 -1.51
C TRP A 113 36.05 9.38 -2.11
N ARG A 114 35.75 8.41 -1.26
CA ARG A 114 35.03 7.18 -1.61
C ARG A 114 33.78 7.05 -0.72
N ASN A 115 32.71 6.52 -1.27
CA ASN A 115 31.49 6.23 -0.52
C ASN A 115 31.68 4.95 0.30
N CYS A 116 32.27 5.11 1.47
CA CYS A 116 32.49 4.03 2.43
C CYS A 116 32.63 4.61 3.86
N VAL A 117 32.35 3.78 4.85
CA VAL A 117 32.56 4.12 6.25
C VAL A 117 34.03 3.89 6.61
N GLY A 118 34.67 4.88 7.25
CA GLY A 118 36.06 4.79 7.73
C GLY A 118 36.22 5.67 8.98
N GLN A 119 37.43 5.70 9.54
CA GLN A 119 37.71 6.40 10.79
C GLN A 119 37.46 7.91 10.75
N GLU A 120 37.58 8.54 9.58
CA GLU A 120 37.30 9.97 9.38
C GLU A 120 36.22 10.19 8.32
N SER A 121 35.10 9.45 8.45
CA SER A 121 34.00 9.57 7.50
C SER A 121 33.27 10.89 7.68
N ARG A 122 33.01 11.59 6.57
CA ARG A 122 32.04 12.70 6.55
C ARG A 122 30.66 12.15 6.25
N LYS A 123 29.71 12.44 7.13
CA LYS A 123 28.32 12.13 6.94
C LYS A 123 27.71 13.16 5.97
N TYR A 124 27.02 12.65 4.96
CA TYR A 124 26.25 13.46 4.04
C TYR A 124 24.84 12.86 3.94
N GLU A 125 23.82 13.71 4.02
CA GLU A 125 22.44 13.28 3.89
C GLU A 125 21.85 13.83 2.58
N SER A 126 21.44 12.91 1.71
CA SER A 126 20.63 13.24 0.54
C SER A 126 19.17 12.87 0.80
N LYS A 127 18.25 13.63 0.21
CA LYS A 127 16.83 13.32 0.25
C LYS A 127 16.47 12.44 -0.93
N VAL A 128 15.72 11.39 -0.69
CA VAL A 128 15.14 10.50 -1.70
C VAL A 128 13.66 10.35 -1.44
N PHE A 129 12.87 10.20 -2.50
CA PHE A 129 11.44 9.90 -2.37
C PHE A 129 11.23 8.40 -2.18
N PHE A 130 10.01 8.00 -1.80
CA PHE A 130 9.68 6.59 -1.60
C PHE A 130 9.76 5.81 -2.90
N ASP A 131 10.23 4.58 -2.75
CA ASP A 131 10.12 3.54 -3.76
C ASP A 131 9.33 2.38 -3.15
N ARG A 132 8.27 1.93 -3.81
CA ARG A 132 7.44 0.80 -3.36
C ARG A 132 8.23 -0.50 -3.19
N THR A 133 9.33 -0.64 -3.90
CA THR A 133 10.22 -1.80 -3.78
C THR A 133 11.16 -1.73 -2.58
N TYR A 134 11.14 -0.61 -1.83
CA TYR A 134 12.04 -0.41 -0.72
C TYR A 134 11.38 -0.80 0.60
N ASP A 135 11.93 -1.85 1.19
CA ASP A 135 11.52 -2.37 2.48
C ASP A 135 11.80 -1.39 3.62
N GLY A 136 10.83 -1.18 4.52
CA GLY A 136 11.01 -0.45 5.78
C GLY A 136 10.77 1.07 5.72
N THR A 137 10.03 1.60 4.75
CA THR A 137 9.66 3.02 4.70
C THR A 137 8.15 3.24 4.68
N CYS A 138 7.54 3.05 5.81
CA CYS A 138 6.15 3.40 6.02
C CYS A 138 6.12 4.68 6.87
N PRO A 139 5.92 5.87 6.27
CA PRO A 139 6.23 7.14 6.90
C PRO A 139 5.17 7.66 7.87
N LEU A 140 3.96 7.15 7.81
CA LEU A 140 2.84 7.61 8.64
C LEU A 140 2.72 6.77 9.91
N THR A 141 2.51 5.47 9.76
CA THR A 141 2.20 4.55 10.86
C THR A 141 3.21 3.43 11.01
N GLY A 142 3.99 3.15 9.98
CA GLY A 142 4.88 2.01 9.91
C GLY A 142 4.26 0.77 9.26
N VAL A 143 3.06 0.88 8.67
CA VAL A 143 2.39 -0.21 7.96
C VAL A 143 2.39 -0.02 6.44
N CYS A 144 2.10 -1.08 5.70
CA CYS A 144 2.28 -1.13 4.24
C CYS A 144 1.43 -0.10 3.48
N PHE A 145 0.22 0.20 3.93
CA PHE A 145 -0.70 1.15 3.29
C PHE A 145 -0.20 2.59 3.21
N ASP A 146 0.77 2.97 4.07
CA ASP A 146 1.34 4.32 4.07
C ASP A 146 1.95 4.71 2.71
N ASN A 147 2.68 3.78 2.09
CA ASN A 147 3.35 4.03 0.83
C ASN A 147 2.36 4.18 -0.32
N ASP A 148 1.32 3.34 -0.34
CA ASP A 148 0.28 3.41 -1.36
C ASP A 148 -0.53 4.69 -1.23
N ALA A 149 -0.95 5.03 -0.02
CA ALA A 149 -1.68 6.26 0.27
C ALA A 149 -0.90 7.53 -0.11
N LEU A 150 0.41 7.55 0.03
CA LEU A 150 1.26 8.71 -0.30
C LEU A 150 1.82 8.69 -1.73
N ASP A 151 1.61 7.64 -2.51
CA ASP A 151 2.11 7.56 -3.89
C ASP A 151 1.61 8.69 -4.81
N PRO A 152 0.32 9.11 -4.76
CA PRO A 152 -0.16 10.24 -5.54
C PRO A 152 0.58 11.55 -5.23
N LEU A 153 0.83 11.83 -3.94
CA LEU A 153 1.61 12.99 -3.51
C LEU A 153 3.05 12.91 -4.01
N ALA A 154 3.70 11.75 -3.85
CA ALA A 154 5.06 11.53 -4.32
C ALA A 154 5.15 11.70 -5.84
N CYS A 155 4.27 11.05 -6.59
CA CYS A 155 4.21 11.13 -8.03
C CYS A 155 4.02 12.56 -8.53
N PHE A 156 3.12 13.32 -7.92
CA PHE A 156 2.87 14.70 -8.30
C PHE A 156 4.06 15.61 -7.96
N CYS A 157 4.61 15.51 -6.75
CA CYS A 157 5.73 16.33 -6.32
C CYS A 157 7.01 16.11 -7.13
N PHE A 158 7.32 14.86 -7.48
CA PHE A 158 8.55 14.51 -8.20
C PHE A 158 8.42 14.47 -9.72
N GLY A 159 7.23 14.56 -10.26
CA GLY A 159 7.01 14.46 -11.69
C GLY A 159 7.25 13.06 -12.24
N VAL A 160 6.88 12.05 -11.48
CA VAL A 160 7.06 10.65 -11.81
C VAL A 160 5.72 9.92 -11.79
N LYS A 161 5.67 8.77 -12.43
CA LYS A 161 4.58 7.81 -12.32
C LYS A 161 5.14 6.42 -12.06
N TRP A 162 4.36 5.58 -11.45
CA TRP A 162 4.71 4.17 -11.33
C TRP A 162 4.61 3.47 -12.69
N ASP A 163 5.61 2.68 -13.05
CA ASP A 163 5.61 1.84 -14.25
C ASP A 163 5.49 0.37 -13.82
N GLU A 164 4.32 -0.21 -14.03
CA GLU A 164 4.02 -1.58 -13.63
C GLU A 164 4.92 -2.63 -14.30
N LYS A 165 5.36 -2.38 -15.53
CA LYS A 165 6.24 -3.30 -16.26
C LYS A 165 7.67 -3.25 -15.73
N ALA A 166 8.15 -2.04 -15.47
CA ALA A 166 9.51 -1.83 -14.98
C ALA A 166 9.60 -1.97 -13.45
N LYS A 167 8.47 -2.07 -12.73
CA LYS A 167 8.35 -2.09 -11.27
C LYS A 167 9.17 -0.96 -10.60
N LYS A 168 9.09 0.24 -11.17
CA LYS A 168 9.80 1.43 -10.68
C LYS A 168 9.10 2.72 -11.09
N ARG A 169 9.44 3.81 -10.40
CA ARG A 169 9.03 5.15 -10.81
C ARG A 169 9.82 5.64 -12.02
N VAL A 170 9.12 6.17 -13.00
CA VAL A 170 9.68 6.76 -14.22
C VAL A 170 9.21 8.20 -14.36
N MET A 171 9.99 9.05 -15.02
CA MET A 171 9.57 10.42 -15.31
C MET A 171 8.32 10.42 -16.18
N VAL A 172 7.36 11.26 -15.82
CA VAL A 172 6.15 11.44 -16.63
C VAL A 172 6.55 12.02 -17.99
N PRO A 173 6.15 11.37 -19.11
CA PRO A 173 6.41 11.86 -20.45
C PRO A 173 5.87 13.29 -20.65
N HIS A 174 6.55 14.07 -21.51
CA HIS A 174 6.22 15.48 -21.74
C HIS A 174 4.78 15.69 -22.24
N ASP A 175 4.28 14.76 -23.06
CA ASP A 175 2.93 14.75 -23.60
C ASP A 175 1.84 14.45 -22.56
N GLU A 176 2.19 13.79 -21.45
CA GLU A 176 1.27 13.53 -20.34
C GLU A 176 1.27 14.66 -19.29
N ARG A 177 2.25 15.55 -19.31
CA ARG A 177 2.38 16.65 -18.33
C ARG A 177 1.23 17.65 -18.32
N TRP A 178 0.44 17.71 -19.39
CA TRP A 178 -0.73 18.58 -19.45
C TRP A 178 -1.77 18.24 -18.39
N ARG A 179 -1.93 16.95 -18.03
CA ARG A 179 -2.83 16.50 -16.96
C ARG A 179 -2.44 17.08 -15.60
N TRP A 180 -1.17 17.31 -15.38
CA TRP A 180 -0.66 17.91 -14.15
C TRP A 180 -0.90 19.42 -14.06
N LYS A 181 -1.00 20.10 -15.19
CA LYS A 181 -1.22 21.56 -15.22
C LYS A 181 -2.58 21.96 -14.68
N SER A 182 -3.58 21.08 -14.78
CA SER A 182 -4.92 21.30 -14.26
C SER A 182 -5.15 20.67 -12.87
N LYS A 183 -4.26 19.80 -12.42
CA LYS A 183 -4.42 19.08 -11.15
C LYS A 183 -4.25 20.04 -9.99
N THR A 184 -5.25 20.05 -9.10
CA THR A 184 -5.26 20.95 -7.93
C THR A 184 -4.65 20.30 -6.70
N VAL A 185 -4.44 21.09 -5.65
CA VAL A 185 -4.06 20.57 -4.33
C VAL A 185 -5.13 19.63 -3.80
N GLU A 186 -6.41 20.02 -3.95
CA GLU A 186 -7.55 19.19 -3.55
C GLU A 186 -7.55 17.83 -4.24
N ASP A 187 -7.32 17.80 -5.56
CA ASP A 187 -7.26 16.56 -6.33
C ASP A 187 -6.19 15.60 -5.79
N VAL A 188 -5.00 16.11 -5.50
CA VAL A 188 -3.90 15.28 -5.00
C VAL A 188 -4.20 14.70 -3.61
N VAL A 189 -4.79 15.50 -2.70
CA VAL A 189 -5.14 15.02 -1.36
C VAL A 189 -6.26 13.97 -1.46
N ARG A 190 -7.27 14.19 -2.31
CA ARG A 190 -8.34 13.20 -2.55
C ARG A 190 -7.77 11.89 -3.12
N GLU A 191 -6.86 11.98 -4.07
CA GLU A 191 -6.18 10.79 -4.63
C GLU A 191 -5.36 10.03 -3.59
N CYS A 192 -4.80 10.69 -2.57
CA CYS A 192 -4.11 10.00 -1.48
C CYS A 192 -5.08 9.15 -0.64
N VAL A 193 -6.28 9.66 -0.37
CA VAL A 193 -7.33 8.91 0.33
C VAL A 193 -7.86 7.78 -0.55
N ASP A 194 -8.08 8.05 -1.83
CA ASP A 194 -8.54 7.06 -2.82
C ASP A 194 -7.54 5.90 -2.94
N ALA A 195 -6.25 6.20 -3.05
CA ALA A 195 -5.19 5.21 -3.13
C ALA A 195 -5.08 4.31 -1.89
N LEU A 196 -5.38 4.84 -0.69
CA LEU A 196 -5.47 4.05 0.54
C LEU A 196 -6.57 2.99 0.43
N PHE A 197 -7.79 3.40 0.03
CA PHE A 197 -8.91 2.48 -0.06
C PHE A 197 -8.80 1.51 -1.25
N GLU A 198 -8.23 1.94 -2.38
CA GLU A 198 -7.88 1.05 -3.48
C GLU A 198 -6.89 -0.04 -3.04
N SER A 199 -5.89 0.33 -2.24
CA SER A 199 -4.92 -0.63 -1.71
C SER A 199 -5.57 -1.57 -0.70
N ALA A 200 -6.46 -1.07 0.15
CA ALA A 200 -7.22 -1.88 1.10
C ALA A 200 -8.15 -2.88 0.40
N GLN A 201 -8.85 -2.46 -0.66
CA GLN A 201 -9.65 -3.37 -1.49
C GLN A 201 -8.80 -4.50 -2.09
N LYS A 202 -7.66 -4.15 -2.69
CA LYS A 202 -6.75 -5.16 -3.28
C LYS A 202 -6.24 -6.16 -2.25
N ASP A 203 -6.01 -5.71 -1.02
CA ASP A 203 -5.62 -6.60 0.07
C ASP A 203 -6.77 -7.54 0.46
N CYS A 204 -8.01 -7.04 0.53
CA CYS A 204 -9.20 -7.87 0.73
C CYS A 204 -9.40 -8.88 -0.42
N GLU A 205 -9.26 -8.43 -1.69
CA GLU A 205 -9.32 -9.32 -2.86
C GLU A 205 -8.30 -10.45 -2.79
N TYR A 206 -7.06 -10.13 -2.36
CA TYR A 206 -6.04 -11.14 -2.17
C TYR A 206 -6.38 -12.10 -1.03
N GLN A 207 -6.84 -11.59 0.13
CA GLN A 207 -7.24 -12.42 1.26
C GLN A 207 -8.39 -13.37 0.91
N ASP A 208 -9.31 -12.97 0.03
CA ASP A 208 -10.43 -13.80 -0.45
C ASP A 208 -10.04 -14.72 -1.63
N SER A 209 -8.82 -14.65 -2.14
CA SER A 209 -8.41 -15.41 -3.31
C SER A 209 -8.16 -16.90 -3.01
N GLU A 210 -8.35 -17.76 -4.03
CA GLU A 210 -7.97 -19.17 -3.96
C GLU A 210 -6.47 -19.36 -3.73
N GLU A 211 -5.63 -18.44 -4.22
CA GLU A 211 -4.18 -18.46 -4.04
C GLU A 211 -3.82 -18.32 -2.56
N HIS A 212 -4.36 -17.31 -1.89
CA HIS A 212 -4.15 -17.11 -0.45
C HIS A 212 -4.70 -18.28 0.38
N PHE A 213 -5.89 -18.79 0.02
CA PHE A 213 -6.45 -19.94 0.69
C PHE A 213 -5.56 -21.20 0.56
N ALA A 214 -5.00 -21.44 -0.63
CA ALA A 214 -4.08 -22.55 -0.85
C ALA A 214 -2.78 -22.39 -0.03
N GLU A 215 -2.23 -21.17 0.07
CA GLU A 215 -1.08 -20.87 0.92
C GLU A 215 -1.40 -21.14 2.39
N MET A 216 -2.55 -20.66 2.88
CA MET A 216 -3.00 -20.92 4.25
C MET A 216 -3.17 -22.40 4.55
N CYS A 217 -3.74 -23.17 3.62
CA CYS A 217 -3.89 -24.63 3.77
C CYS A 217 -2.52 -25.31 3.92
N SER A 218 -1.55 -24.90 3.11
CA SER A 218 -0.18 -25.44 3.15
C SER A 218 0.56 -25.04 4.43
N ASP A 219 0.48 -23.77 4.81
CA ASP A 219 1.22 -23.22 5.97
C ASP A 219 0.70 -23.76 7.31
N ASN A 220 -0.56 -24.16 7.35
CA ASN A 220 -1.20 -24.69 8.56
C ASN A 220 -1.46 -26.21 8.53
N ASP A 221 -0.92 -26.93 7.53
CA ASP A 221 -1.08 -28.37 7.38
C ASP A 221 -2.57 -28.83 7.43
N TRP A 222 -3.46 -28.06 6.78
CA TRP A 222 -4.89 -28.40 6.77
C TRP A 222 -5.15 -29.64 5.97
N THR A 223 -6.07 -30.48 6.48
CA THR A 223 -6.47 -31.73 5.82
C THR A 223 -7.95 -31.74 5.52
N PHE A 224 -8.31 -32.43 4.44
CA PHE A 224 -9.63 -32.41 3.84
C PHE A 224 -10.15 -33.86 3.61
N GLU A 225 -11.47 -34.01 3.56
CA GLU A 225 -12.11 -35.18 2.96
C GLU A 225 -12.07 -35.04 1.42
N GLU A 226 -12.37 -36.14 0.73
CA GLU A 226 -12.39 -36.23 -0.74
C GLU A 226 -13.32 -35.19 -1.40
N ASP A 227 -14.36 -34.76 -0.69
CA ASP A 227 -15.32 -33.76 -1.15
C ASP A 227 -14.94 -32.29 -0.83
N GLY A 228 -13.77 -32.07 -0.24
CA GLY A 228 -13.29 -30.76 0.14
C GLY A 228 -13.69 -30.27 1.54
N THR A 229 -14.38 -31.12 2.33
CA THR A 229 -14.73 -30.76 3.70
C THR A 229 -13.47 -30.68 4.58
N ILE A 230 -13.23 -29.54 5.23
CA ILE A 230 -12.09 -29.33 6.13
C ILE A 230 -12.26 -30.16 7.39
N ARG A 231 -11.23 -30.96 7.75
CA ARG A 231 -11.24 -31.81 8.94
C ARG A 231 -10.30 -31.37 10.03
N ASN A 232 -9.19 -30.78 9.68
CA ASN A 232 -8.20 -30.33 10.64
C ASN A 232 -7.76 -28.92 10.22
N ALA A 233 -8.53 -27.93 10.65
CA ALA A 233 -8.07 -26.54 10.70
C ALA A 233 -7.61 -26.34 12.15
N ALA A 234 -6.29 -26.20 12.35
CA ALA A 234 -5.68 -26.05 13.66
C ALA A 234 -6.07 -24.73 14.34
#